data_b6352b2f86fa604154f0a71d278700be
#
_entry.id   b6352b2f86fa604154f0a71d278700be
#
_cell.length_a   1.000
_cell.length_b   1.000
_cell.length_c   1.000
_cell.angle_alpha   90.00
_cell.angle_beta   90.00
_cell.angle_gamma   90.00
#
_symmetry.space_group_name_H-M   'P 1'
#
loop_
_entity.id
_entity.type
_entity.pdbx_description
1 polymer ?
#
loop_
_entity_poly.entity_id
_entity_poly.type
_entity_poly.pdbx_seq_one_letter_code
_entity_poly.pdbx_strand_id
1 'polypeptide(L)'
;MKKILASLFILLSITVFSAEKVGVERIEVKEEKVYLKGQQTPFTGVVEKKYPNGRVEGTLEVKDGKLNGKTYIYYENGIVKKEENYINGLMEGVERAYYPSGKLEFEVTNKNDLRNGIERHYSEEGKLIIEVPYQNDVVTGLVKQYNKEGKLEYETNYVNDKREGLSKKYYPNG
;
A
#
# COMPACT_ATOMS: atom_id res chain seq x y z
N MET A 1 -20.86 34.18 53.46
CA MET A 1 -21.45 33.65 52.22
C MET A 1 -20.35 32.90 51.44
N LYS A 2 -20.30 31.58 51.56
CA LYS A 2 -19.32 30.72 50.84
C LYS A 2 -19.89 30.32 49.49
N LYS A 3 -19.25 30.75 48.40
CA LYS A 3 -19.59 30.34 47.03
C LYS A 3 -18.97 28.94 46.79
N ILE A 4 -19.85 27.95 46.65
CA ILE A 4 -19.47 26.59 46.23
C ILE A 4 -19.33 26.64 44.73
N LEU A 5 -18.08 26.52 44.21
CA LEU A 5 -17.81 26.26 42.81
C LEU A 5 -18.07 24.77 42.55
N ALA A 6 -19.15 24.46 41.87
CA ALA A 6 -19.38 23.13 41.35
C ALA A 6 -18.56 22.98 40.06
N SER A 7 -17.43 22.28 40.10
CA SER A 7 -16.68 21.88 38.92
C SER A 7 -17.42 20.74 38.21
N LEU A 8 -18.01 21.08 37.05
CA LEU A 8 -18.63 20.12 36.16
C LEU A 8 -17.52 19.31 35.44
N PHE A 9 -17.22 18.15 35.98
CA PHE A 9 -16.39 17.17 35.25
C PHE A 9 -17.20 16.61 34.09
N ILE A 10 -16.96 17.14 32.87
CA ILE A 10 -17.40 16.50 31.64
C ILE A 10 -16.50 15.28 31.44
N LEU A 11 -17.01 14.11 31.84
CA LEU A 11 -16.44 12.82 31.41
C LEU A 11 -16.62 12.71 29.89
N LEU A 12 -15.58 13.08 29.14
CA LEU A 12 -15.48 12.70 27.74
C LEU A 12 -15.26 11.18 27.72
N SER A 13 -16.33 10.43 27.58
CA SER A 13 -16.24 9.01 27.25
C SER A 13 -15.60 8.91 25.86
N ILE A 14 -14.30 8.61 25.83
CA ILE A 14 -13.64 8.17 24.61
C ILE A 14 -14.23 6.79 24.29
N THR A 15 -15.32 6.76 23.55
CA THR A 15 -15.78 5.53 22.91
C THR A 15 -14.69 5.19 21.89
N VAL A 16 -13.88 4.18 22.19
CA VAL A 16 -13.04 3.52 21.18
C VAL A 16 -14.03 2.89 20.20
N PHE A 17 -14.36 3.60 19.13
CA PHE A 17 -15.12 3.05 18.03
C PHE A 17 -14.22 1.99 17.39
N SER A 18 -14.46 0.73 17.70
CA SER A 18 -13.98 -0.36 16.86
C SER A 18 -14.62 -0.15 15.49
N ALA A 19 -13.81 0.06 14.45
CA ALA A 19 -14.31 0.23 13.10
C ALA A 19 -15.20 -0.97 12.74
N GLU A 20 -16.41 -0.71 12.25
CA GLU A 20 -17.34 -1.76 11.80
C GLU A 20 -16.64 -2.59 10.72
N LYS A 21 -16.63 -3.92 10.88
CA LYS A 21 -16.10 -4.85 9.89
C LYS A 21 -17.23 -5.57 9.18
N VAL A 22 -17.23 -5.52 7.85
CA VAL A 22 -18.30 -6.11 7.02
C VAL A 22 -17.70 -6.93 5.88
N GLY A 23 -18.43 -7.97 5.46
CA GLY A 23 -18.06 -8.75 4.28
C GLY A 23 -18.34 -7.97 2.98
N VAL A 24 -17.54 -8.26 1.95
CA VAL A 24 -17.68 -7.63 0.62
C VAL A 24 -19.07 -7.84 0.00
N GLU A 25 -19.77 -8.92 0.35
CA GLU A 25 -21.13 -9.21 -0.12
C GLU A 25 -22.18 -8.24 0.41
N ARG A 26 -21.87 -7.48 1.47
CA ARG A 26 -22.76 -6.49 2.10
C ARG A 26 -22.61 -5.08 1.54
N ILE A 27 -21.63 -4.85 0.68
CA ILE A 27 -21.38 -3.53 0.10
C ILE A 27 -21.90 -3.39 -1.34
N GLU A 28 -22.10 -2.17 -1.76
CA GLU A 28 -22.29 -1.74 -3.13
C GLU A 28 -21.50 -0.48 -3.40
N VAL A 29 -21.08 -0.27 -4.66
CA VAL A 29 -20.38 0.94 -5.09
C VAL A 29 -21.30 1.77 -5.96
N LYS A 30 -21.48 3.04 -5.60
CA LYS A 30 -22.27 4.02 -6.35
C LYS A 30 -21.48 5.32 -6.41
N GLU A 31 -21.37 5.92 -7.58
CA GLU A 31 -20.67 7.20 -7.78
C GLU A 31 -19.27 7.20 -7.13
N GLU A 32 -18.49 6.14 -7.37
CA GLU A 32 -17.14 5.93 -6.85
C GLU A 32 -17.04 5.89 -5.31
N LYS A 33 -18.16 5.67 -4.61
CA LYS A 33 -18.21 5.52 -3.16
C LYS A 33 -18.77 4.17 -2.74
N VAL A 34 -18.24 3.65 -1.65
CA VAL A 34 -18.68 2.42 -1.00
C VAL A 34 -19.85 2.71 -0.05
N TYR A 35 -20.90 1.91 -0.16
CA TYR A 35 -22.09 1.93 0.70
C TYR A 35 -22.37 0.53 1.23
N LEU A 36 -23.03 0.43 2.38
CA LEU A 36 -23.74 -0.80 2.71
C LEU A 36 -24.99 -0.92 1.83
N LYS A 37 -25.28 -2.13 1.34
CA LYS A 37 -26.45 -2.39 0.51
C LYS A 37 -27.73 -1.87 1.17
N GLY A 38 -28.48 -1.07 0.42
CA GLY A 38 -29.74 -0.47 0.88
C GLY A 38 -29.57 0.78 1.76
N GLN A 39 -28.37 1.23 2.04
CA GLN A 39 -28.12 2.48 2.78
C GLN A 39 -27.79 3.65 1.85
N GLN A 40 -28.08 4.87 2.32
CA GLN A 40 -27.82 6.10 1.58
C GLN A 40 -26.58 6.84 2.08
N THR A 41 -26.08 6.49 3.27
CA THR A 41 -24.87 7.08 3.84
C THR A 41 -23.63 6.30 3.37
N PRO A 42 -22.57 6.97 2.91
CA PRO A 42 -21.32 6.33 2.57
C PRO A 42 -20.74 5.54 3.76
N PHE A 43 -20.20 4.37 3.48
CA PHE A 43 -19.67 3.47 4.51
C PHE A 43 -18.37 4.00 5.12
N THR A 44 -18.21 3.82 6.43
CA THR A 44 -16.96 4.00 7.16
C THR A 44 -16.70 2.75 8.00
N GLY A 45 -15.56 2.10 7.79
CA GLY A 45 -15.21 0.86 8.46
C GLY A 45 -14.20 0.03 7.67
N VAL A 46 -14.18 -1.28 7.93
CA VAL A 46 -13.32 -2.24 7.24
C VAL A 46 -14.16 -3.18 6.40
N VAL A 47 -13.86 -3.27 5.11
CA VAL A 47 -14.44 -4.29 4.22
C VAL A 47 -13.51 -5.48 4.18
N GLU A 48 -14.04 -6.69 4.39
CA GLU A 48 -13.29 -7.93 4.37
C GLU A 48 -13.79 -8.84 3.25
N LYS A 49 -12.88 -9.40 2.47
CA LYS A 49 -13.12 -10.49 1.53
C LYS A 49 -12.48 -11.76 2.04
N LYS A 50 -13.15 -12.90 1.84
CA LYS A 50 -12.64 -14.22 2.26
C LYS A 50 -12.50 -15.15 1.07
N TYR A 51 -11.52 -16.04 1.16
CA TYR A 51 -11.39 -17.21 0.33
C TYR A 51 -12.52 -18.22 0.61
N PRO A 52 -12.79 -19.17 -0.32
CA PRO A 52 -13.79 -20.22 -0.07
C PRO A 52 -13.52 -21.07 1.18
N ASN A 53 -12.26 -21.17 1.61
CA ASN A 53 -11.86 -21.86 2.85
C ASN A 53 -12.11 -21.03 4.13
N GLY A 54 -12.71 -19.83 4.03
CA GLY A 54 -13.04 -18.94 5.14
C GLY A 54 -11.89 -18.06 5.62
N ARG A 55 -10.67 -18.22 5.12
CA ARG A 55 -9.54 -17.34 5.45
C ARG A 55 -9.71 -15.97 4.79
N VAL A 56 -9.15 -14.94 5.42
CA VAL A 56 -9.17 -13.58 4.85
C VAL A 56 -8.33 -13.54 3.58
N GLU A 57 -8.94 -13.09 2.47
CA GLU A 57 -8.27 -12.82 1.20
C GLU A 57 -7.79 -11.37 1.13
N GLY A 58 -8.56 -10.44 1.71
CA GLY A 58 -8.16 -9.03 1.75
C GLY A 58 -9.00 -8.21 2.71
N THR A 59 -8.45 -7.06 3.10
CA THR A 59 -9.10 -6.05 3.93
C THR A 59 -8.87 -4.66 3.35
N LEU A 60 -9.91 -3.83 3.36
CA LEU A 60 -9.89 -2.45 2.87
C LEU A 60 -10.39 -1.53 3.99
N GLU A 61 -9.61 -0.53 4.36
CA GLU A 61 -10.08 0.53 5.25
C GLU A 61 -10.80 1.61 4.42
N VAL A 62 -12.05 1.90 4.82
CA VAL A 62 -12.93 2.84 4.12
C VAL A 62 -13.36 3.94 5.09
N LYS A 63 -13.32 5.18 4.65
CA LYS A 63 -13.86 6.34 5.35
C LYS A 63 -14.70 7.17 4.40
N ASP A 64 -15.94 7.47 4.82
CA ASP A 64 -16.88 8.27 4.03
C ASP A 64 -17.06 7.77 2.59
N GLY A 65 -17.03 6.42 2.43
CA GLY A 65 -17.17 5.73 1.15
C GLY A 65 -15.91 5.64 0.30
N LYS A 66 -14.78 6.20 0.71
CA LYS A 66 -13.51 6.15 -0.03
C LYS A 66 -12.48 5.30 0.70
N LEU A 67 -11.59 4.65 -0.04
CA LEU A 67 -10.42 4.01 0.56
C LEU A 67 -9.63 5.05 1.35
N ASN A 68 -9.36 4.76 2.61
CA ASN A 68 -8.64 5.68 3.49
C ASN A 68 -8.01 4.89 4.64
N GLY A 69 -6.73 4.64 4.52
CA GLY A 69 -5.94 3.80 5.42
C GLY A 69 -5.34 2.60 4.71
N LYS A 70 -5.10 1.54 5.44
CA LYS A 70 -4.41 0.35 4.95
C LYS A 70 -5.32 -0.58 4.15
N THR A 71 -4.76 -1.12 3.08
CA THR A 71 -5.32 -2.22 2.30
C THR A 71 -4.35 -3.37 2.32
N TYR A 72 -4.86 -4.56 2.62
CA TYR A 72 -4.08 -5.79 2.61
C TYR A 72 -4.71 -6.84 1.71
N ILE A 73 -3.89 -7.52 0.95
CA ILE A 73 -4.23 -8.77 0.25
C ILE A 73 -3.37 -9.86 0.86
N TYR A 74 -3.95 -11.04 1.08
CA TYR A 74 -3.26 -12.16 1.69
C TYR A 74 -3.22 -13.34 0.73
N TYR A 75 -2.21 -14.18 0.84
CA TYR A 75 -2.20 -15.51 0.27
C TYR A 75 -3.11 -16.45 1.08
N GLU A 76 -3.51 -17.58 0.51
CA GLU A 76 -4.31 -18.58 1.23
C GLU A 76 -3.62 -19.14 2.48
N ASN A 77 -2.29 -19.09 2.56
CA ASN A 77 -1.54 -19.44 3.77
C ASN A 77 -1.59 -18.40 4.88
N GLY A 78 -2.23 -17.22 4.62
CA GLY A 78 -2.39 -16.13 5.57
C GLY A 78 -1.22 -15.12 5.58
N ILE A 79 -0.19 -15.34 4.78
CA ILE A 79 0.91 -14.37 4.60
C ILE A 79 0.40 -13.20 3.77
N VAL A 80 0.81 -11.98 4.13
CA VAL A 80 0.52 -10.77 3.35
C VAL A 80 1.14 -10.94 1.96
N LYS A 81 0.32 -10.80 0.91
CA LYS A 81 0.74 -10.76 -0.49
C LYS A 81 1.03 -9.34 -0.94
N LYS A 82 0.20 -8.39 -0.51
CA LYS A 82 0.32 -6.97 -0.88
C LYS A 82 -0.18 -6.08 0.23
N GLU A 83 0.51 -4.97 0.47
CA GLU A 83 0.04 -3.88 1.31
C GLU A 83 0.12 -2.56 0.56
N GLU A 84 -0.90 -1.74 0.74
CA GLU A 84 -1.04 -0.41 0.16
C GLU A 84 -1.60 0.55 1.21
N ASN A 85 -1.42 1.83 0.99
CA ASN A 85 -2.05 2.85 1.83
C ASN A 85 -2.77 3.87 0.95
N TYR A 86 -3.96 4.27 1.38
CA TYR A 86 -4.81 5.20 0.65
C TYR A 86 -5.17 6.42 1.51
N ILE A 87 -5.28 7.58 0.88
CA ILE A 87 -5.81 8.80 1.47
C ILE A 87 -6.88 9.34 0.52
N ASN A 88 -8.13 9.42 0.98
CA ASN A 88 -9.28 9.90 0.19
C ASN A 88 -9.46 9.23 -1.18
N GLY A 89 -9.14 7.93 -1.26
CA GLY A 89 -9.28 7.12 -2.47
C GLY A 89 -8.05 7.08 -3.36
N LEU A 90 -7.01 7.86 -3.07
CA LEU A 90 -5.75 7.89 -3.83
C LEU A 90 -4.67 7.13 -3.07
N MET A 91 -3.87 6.32 -3.79
CA MET A 91 -2.73 5.61 -3.21
C MET A 91 -1.65 6.60 -2.78
N GLU A 92 -1.22 6.50 -1.52
CA GLU A 92 -0.28 7.43 -0.91
C GLU A 92 0.68 6.69 0.02
N GLY A 93 1.97 6.87 -0.18
CA GLY A 93 3.01 6.21 0.63
C GLY A 93 3.54 4.93 0.00
N VAL A 94 4.08 4.03 0.81
CA VAL A 94 4.79 2.85 0.33
C VAL A 94 3.82 1.71 0.06
N GLU A 95 3.84 1.21 -1.16
CA GLU A 95 3.26 -0.06 -1.61
C GLU A 95 4.31 -1.15 -1.48
N ARG A 96 3.92 -2.33 -1.00
CA ARG A 96 4.79 -3.52 -0.92
C ARG A 96 4.06 -4.77 -1.39
N ALA A 97 4.80 -5.63 -2.08
CA ALA A 97 4.38 -6.99 -2.36
C ALA A 97 5.38 -7.99 -1.78
N TYR A 98 4.89 -9.17 -1.45
CA TYR A 98 5.67 -10.21 -0.78
C TYR A 98 5.48 -11.55 -1.50
N TYR A 99 6.49 -12.37 -1.49
CA TYR A 99 6.42 -13.77 -1.90
C TYR A 99 5.55 -14.60 -0.93
N PRO A 100 5.07 -15.80 -1.34
CA PRO A 100 4.35 -16.69 -0.43
C PRO A 100 5.15 -17.12 0.80
N SER A 101 6.47 -16.97 0.76
CA SER A 101 7.39 -17.17 1.90
C SER A 101 7.38 -16.02 2.91
N GLY A 102 6.72 -14.88 2.58
CA GLY A 102 6.69 -13.67 3.39
C GLY A 102 7.88 -12.72 3.16
N LYS A 103 8.82 -13.08 2.28
CA LYS A 103 9.92 -12.18 1.92
C LYS A 103 9.44 -11.09 0.97
N LEU A 104 10.03 -9.91 1.10
CA LEU A 104 9.74 -8.77 0.23
C LEU A 104 10.10 -9.11 -1.23
N GLU A 105 9.15 -8.93 -2.14
CA GLU A 105 9.30 -9.09 -3.58
C GLU A 105 9.49 -7.75 -4.26
N PHE A 106 8.76 -6.73 -3.79
CA PHE A 106 8.69 -5.44 -4.45
C PHE A 106 8.30 -4.34 -3.45
N GLU A 107 8.86 -3.15 -3.64
CA GLU A 107 8.37 -1.93 -2.98
C GLU A 107 8.53 -0.70 -3.87
N VAL A 108 7.59 0.25 -3.75
CA VAL A 108 7.64 1.57 -4.37
C VAL A 108 6.90 2.60 -3.51
N THR A 109 7.29 3.86 -3.62
CA THR A 109 6.51 4.96 -3.03
C THR A 109 5.57 5.52 -4.07
N ASN A 110 4.28 5.67 -3.69
CA ASN A 110 3.25 6.28 -4.50
C ASN A 110 2.85 7.65 -3.91
N LYS A 111 2.47 8.56 -4.77
CA LYS A 111 1.90 9.87 -4.42
C LYS A 111 0.76 10.17 -5.39
N ASN A 112 -0.46 10.30 -4.86
CA ASN A 112 -1.67 10.52 -5.68
C ASN A 112 -1.80 9.50 -6.83
N ASP A 113 -1.72 8.20 -6.53
CA ASP A 113 -1.76 7.05 -7.45
C ASP A 113 -0.55 6.93 -8.41
N LEU A 114 0.40 7.85 -8.40
CA LEU A 114 1.56 7.83 -9.28
C LEU A 114 2.81 7.38 -8.52
N ARG A 115 3.61 6.50 -9.11
CA ARG A 115 4.92 6.12 -8.54
C ARG A 115 5.83 7.33 -8.47
N ASN A 116 6.40 7.57 -7.28
CA ASN A 116 7.25 8.73 -7.02
C ASN A 116 8.35 8.36 -6.04
N GLY A 117 9.47 7.85 -6.56
CA GLY A 117 10.58 7.34 -5.78
C GLY A 117 11.25 6.15 -6.46
N ILE A 118 12.04 5.40 -5.73
CA ILE A 118 12.74 4.23 -6.27
C ILE A 118 11.88 2.99 -6.06
N GLU A 119 11.49 2.35 -7.16
CA GLU A 119 10.92 1.01 -7.17
C GLU A 119 12.04 -0.01 -7.05
N ARG A 120 11.90 -0.97 -6.13
CA ARG A 120 12.86 -2.04 -5.90
C ARG A 120 12.20 -3.40 -6.03
N HIS A 121 12.87 -4.30 -6.72
CA HIS A 121 12.48 -5.70 -6.78
C HIS A 121 13.56 -6.57 -6.17
N TYR A 122 13.13 -7.60 -5.47
CA TYR A 122 13.99 -8.54 -4.76
C TYR A 122 13.72 -9.97 -5.23
N SER A 123 14.73 -10.82 -5.18
CA SER A 123 14.56 -12.25 -5.40
C SER A 123 13.92 -12.94 -4.19
N GLU A 124 13.49 -14.18 -4.37
CA GLU A 124 12.94 -14.99 -3.26
C GLU A 124 13.99 -15.30 -2.17
N GLU A 125 15.30 -15.19 -2.47
CA GLU A 125 16.37 -15.22 -1.48
C GLU A 125 16.53 -13.91 -0.71
N GLY A 126 15.83 -12.82 -1.14
CA GLY A 126 15.87 -11.48 -0.54
C GLY A 126 16.98 -10.58 -1.10
N LYS A 127 17.56 -10.94 -2.25
CA LYS A 127 18.60 -10.11 -2.91
C LYS A 127 17.95 -9.10 -3.83
N LEU A 128 18.46 -7.88 -3.83
CA LEU A 128 18.04 -6.83 -4.74
C LEU A 128 18.36 -7.22 -6.19
N ILE A 129 17.36 -7.12 -7.08
CA ILE A 129 17.46 -7.44 -8.51
C ILE A 129 17.56 -6.18 -9.35
N ILE A 130 16.72 -5.17 -9.05
CA ILE A 130 16.63 -3.96 -9.85
C ILE A 130 16.16 -2.78 -9.00
N GLU A 131 16.67 -1.59 -9.30
CA GLU A 131 16.19 -0.30 -8.82
C GLU A 131 15.78 0.54 -10.03
N VAL A 132 14.55 1.05 -10.02
CA VAL A 132 13.99 1.91 -11.08
C VAL A 132 13.52 3.22 -10.47
N PRO A 133 14.13 4.37 -10.77
CA PRO A 133 13.69 5.66 -10.27
C PRO A 133 12.48 6.17 -11.07
N TYR A 134 11.40 6.52 -10.36
CA TYR A 134 10.18 7.11 -10.93
C TYR A 134 9.95 8.53 -10.42
N GLN A 135 9.47 9.37 -11.31
CA GLN A 135 8.87 10.67 -11.00
C GLN A 135 7.52 10.77 -11.70
N ASN A 136 6.44 10.73 -10.94
CA ASN A 136 5.05 10.73 -11.47
C ASN A 136 4.84 9.68 -12.57
N ASP A 137 5.15 8.41 -12.29
CA ASP A 137 5.12 7.25 -13.18
C ASP A 137 6.11 7.25 -14.34
N VAL A 138 6.90 8.29 -14.51
CA VAL A 138 7.90 8.41 -15.56
C VAL A 138 9.27 7.95 -15.05
N VAL A 139 9.93 7.03 -15.75
CA VAL A 139 11.29 6.59 -15.40
C VAL A 139 12.26 7.72 -15.71
N THR A 140 12.92 8.24 -14.67
CA THR A 140 13.89 9.33 -14.78
C THR A 140 15.00 9.14 -13.76
N GLY A 141 16.23 8.96 -14.24
CA GLY A 141 17.42 8.74 -13.43
C GLY A 141 18.10 7.42 -13.75
N LEU A 142 18.91 6.93 -12.83
CA LEU A 142 19.78 5.78 -13.02
C LEU A 142 19.06 4.48 -12.63
N VAL A 143 18.70 3.66 -13.61
CA VAL A 143 18.23 2.30 -13.41
C VAL A 143 19.43 1.40 -13.15
N LYS A 144 19.37 0.61 -12.06
CA LYS A 144 20.43 -0.31 -11.65
C LYS A 144 19.92 -1.73 -11.65
N GLN A 145 20.70 -2.65 -12.21
CA GLN A 145 20.41 -4.08 -12.19
C GLN A 145 21.52 -4.84 -11.49
N TYR A 146 21.16 -5.82 -10.70
CA TYR A 146 22.06 -6.58 -9.86
C TYR A 146 22.02 -8.06 -10.28
N ASN A 147 23.17 -8.72 -10.19
CA ASN A 147 23.29 -10.15 -10.46
C ASN A 147 22.75 -11.00 -9.28
N LYS A 148 22.71 -12.31 -9.47
CA LYS A 148 22.24 -13.26 -8.44
C LYS A 148 23.03 -13.27 -7.14
N GLU A 149 24.26 -12.75 -7.15
CA GLU A 149 25.08 -12.54 -5.95
C GLU A 149 24.73 -11.22 -5.23
N GLY A 150 23.87 -10.34 -5.83
CA GLY A 150 23.52 -9.02 -5.33
C GLY A 150 24.54 -7.93 -5.66
N LYS A 151 25.46 -8.19 -6.59
CA LYS A 151 26.42 -7.19 -7.07
C LYS A 151 25.85 -6.43 -8.25
N LEU A 152 26.12 -5.12 -8.33
CA LEU A 152 25.72 -4.28 -9.44
C LEU A 152 26.30 -4.84 -10.76
N GLU A 153 25.44 -5.05 -11.75
CA GLU A 153 25.82 -5.57 -13.06
C GLU A 153 25.61 -4.56 -14.18
N TYR A 154 24.51 -3.79 -14.13
CA TYR A 154 24.21 -2.76 -15.13
C TYR A 154 23.74 -1.47 -14.49
N GLU A 155 24.17 -0.36 -15.09
CA GLU A 155 23.60 0.98 -14.87
C GLU A 155 23.21 1.59 -16.20
N THR A 156 21.99 2.11 -16.30
CA THR A 156 21.50 2.78 -17.50
C THR A 156 20.74 4.03 -17.11
N ASN A 157 21.13 5.17 -17.65
CA ASN A 157 20.40 6.41 -17.40
C ASN A 157 19.14 6.52 -18.28
N TYR A 158 18.06 7.02 -17.68
CA TYR A 158 16.79 7.28 -18.34
C TYR A 158 16.37 8.72 -18.12
N VAL A 159 15.80 9.33 -19.13
CA VAL A 159 15.11 10.62 -19.07
C VAL A 159 13.78 10.47 -19.79
N ASN A 160 12.68 10.70 -19.07
CA ASN A 160 11.33 10.59 -19.62
C ASN A 160 11.10 9.25 -20.36
N ASP A 161 11.33 8.13 -19.68
CA ASP A 161 11.18 6.74 -20.17
C ASP A 161 12.14 6.34 -21.31
N LYS A 162 13.01 7.22 -21.73
CA LYS A 162 13.98 6.95 -22.81
C LYS A 162 15.39 6.78 -22.24
N ARG A 163 16.10 5.77 -22.75
CA ARG A 163 17.54 5.63 -22.44
C ARG A 163 18.28 6.85 -22.96
N GLU A 164 19.09 7.46 -22.09
CA GLU A 164 19.88 8.62 -22.42
C GLU A 164 21.28 8.50 -21.85
N GLY A 165 22.29 8.74 -22.70
CA GLY A 165 23.68 8.66 -22.29
C GLY A 165 24.25 7.24 -22.26
N LEU A 166 25.29 7.04 -21.44
CA LEU A 166 26.05 5.79 -21.38
C LEU A 166 25.33 4.75 -20.51
N SER A 167 25.28 3.51 -21.01
CA SER A 167 25.03 2.34 -20.19
C SER A 167 26.34 1.72 -19.79
N LYS A 168 26.46 1.36 -18.50
CA LYS A 168 27.66 0.71 -17.95
C LYS A 168 27.34 -0.74 -17.62
N LYS A 169 28.27 -1.62 -17.93
CA LYS A 169 28.25 -3.00 -17.48
C LYS A 169 29.44 -3.23 -16.56
N TYR A 170 29.17 -3.85 -15.42
CA TYR A 170 30.18 -4.23 -14.43
C TYR A 170 30.39 -5.75 -14.50
N TYR A 171 31.62 -6.18 -14.43
CA TYR A 171 31.98 -7.58 -14.40
C TYR A 171 32.26 -8.03 -12.98
N PRO A 172 32.16 -9.36 -12.67
CA PRO A 172 32.35 -9.87 -11.30
C PRO A 172 33.70 -9.57 -10.66
N ASN A 173 34.72 -9.29 -11.50
CA ASN A 173 36.11 -8.95 -11.10
C ASN A 173 36.36 -7.43 -10.91
N GLY A 174 35.32 -6.59 -11.08
CA GLY A 174 35.43 -5.13 -10.91
C GLY A 174 35.50 -4.37 -12.21
#